data_20b5f3eb74e443325a941fe24f10adc1
#
_entry.id   20b5f3eb74e443325a941fe24f10adc1
#
_cell.length_a   1.000
_cell.length_b   1.000
_cell.length_c   1.000
_cell.angle_alpha   90.00
_cell.angle_beta   90.00
_cell.angle_gamma   90.00
#
_symmetry.space_group_name_H-M   'P 1'
#
loop_
_entity.id
_entity.type
_entity.pdbx_description
1 polymer ?
#
loop_
_entity_poly.entity_id
_entity_poly.type
_entity_poly.pdbx_seq_one_letter_code
_entity_poly.pdbx_strand_id
1 'polypeptide(L)'
;NIEEVAKNTPEKIIYEAIDPLCGAQGFQARKIAKVLKLNNQQTKQFTPMFKNLMQLFIEKDLSLLEINPLVITSGGLLHCLDAKINIDSNAIYRQPEIADMHDPSQEDPRESEAAKNDLSYVSLDGNIGCMVNGAGLAMGTMDTIKYFGGNPANLSLIHI
;
A
#
# COMPACT_ATOMS: atom_id res chain seq x y z
N ASN A 1 -4.17 11.60 10.80
CA ASN A 1 -4.66 11.02 9.56
C ASN A 1 -4.25 11.91 8.38
N ILE A 2 -3.67 11.33 7.31
CA ILE A 2 -3.18 12.08 6.14
C ILE A 2 -4.32 12.76 5.38
N GLU A 3 -5.49 12.16 5.35
CA GLU A 3 -6.69 12.73 4.71
C GLU A 3 -7.14 14.02 5.43
N GLU A 4 -7.05 14.02 6.75
CA GLU A 4 -7.38 15.18 7.56
C GLU A 4 -6.35 16.30 7.37
N VAL A 5 -5.07 15.95 7.25
CA VAL A 5 -4.00 16.90 6.91
C VAL A 5 -4.19 17.43 5.49
N ALA A 6 -4.53 16.58 4.52
CA ALA A 6 -4.80 16.99 3.14
C ALA A 6 -5.97 17.98 3.04
N LYS A 7 -6.99 17.80 3.88
CA LYS A 7 -8.17 18.67 3.91
C LYS A 7 -7.93 20.00 4.64
N ASN A 8 -7.22 19.97 5.78
CA ASN A 8 -7.11 21.10 6.69
C ASN A 8 -5.80 21.90 6.54
N THR A 9 -4.71 21.23 6.12
CA THR A 9 -3.37 21.83 6.03
C THR A 9 -2.58 21.22 4.87
N PRO A 10 -3.07 21.34 3.61
CA PRO A 10 -2.45 20.70 2.44
C PRO A 10 -1.00 21.14 2.20
N GLU A 11 -0.62 22.33 2.67
CA GLU A 11 0.74 22.85 2.59
C GLU A 11 1.77 22.03 3.39
N LYS A 12 1.33 21.17 4.29
CA LYS A 12 2.19 20.23 5.02
C LYS A 12 2.50 18.95 4.26
N ILE A 13 1.81 18.70 3.15
CA ILE A 13 2.05 17.56 2.29
C ILE A 13 2.99 17.97 1.18
N ILE A 14 4.11 17.26 1.07
CA ILE A 14 5.10 17.50 0.04
C ILE A 14 4.89 16.46 -1.06
N TYR A 15 4.78 16.94 -2.28
CA TYR A 15 4.75 16.09 -3.47
C TYR A 15 6.08 16.21 -4.21
N GLU A 16 6.69 15.08 -4.52
CA GLU A 16 7.91 15.00 -5.32
C GLU A 16 7.75 13.88 -6.34
N ALA A 17 7.64 14.26 -7.60
CA ALA A 17 7.55 13.30 -8.69
C ALA A 17 8.93 12.70 -8.98
N ILE A 18 8.98 11.37 -9.12
CA ILE A 18 10.19 10.64 -9.49
C ILE A 18 9.97 10.03 -10.86
N ASP A 19 10.84 10.36 -11.79
CA ASP A 19 10.88 9.74 -13.10
C ASP A 19 11.39 8.29 -12.96
N PRO A 20 10.63 7.27 -13.36
CA PRO A 20 11.05 5.87 -13.26
C PRO A 20 12.34 5.55 -14.02
N LEU A 21 12.63 6.27 -15.11
CA LEU A 21 13.82 6.06 -15.92
C LEU A 21 15.08 6.62 -15.27
N CYS A 22 14.93 7.75 -14.55
CA CYS A 22 16.04 8.41 -13.87
C CYS A 22 16.22 7.95 -12.42
N GLY A 23 15.18 7.38 -11.84
CA GLY A 23 15.13 7.00 -10.43
C GLY A 23 15.21 8.20 -9.48
N ALA A 24 15.29 7.92 -8.19
CA ALA A 24 15.38 8.93 -7.15
C ALA A 24 16.71 9.68 -7.17
N GLN A 25 16.68 11.00 -7.25
CA GLN A 25 17.84 11.85 -7.34
C GLN A 25 18.18 12.52 -5.99
N GLY A 26 19.47 12.74 -5.74
CA GLY A 26 19.93 13.33 -4.48
C GLY A 26 19.40 14.74 -4.20
N PHE A 27 19.06 15.52 -5.24
CA PHE A 27 18.46 16.84 -5.04
C PHE A 27 17.02 16.75 -4.51
N GLN A 28 16.26 15.74 -4.94
CA GLN A 28 14.89 15.46 -4.44
C GLN A 28 14.93 15.10 -2.96
N ALA A 29 15.83 14.20 -2.58
CA ALA A 29 16.05 13.87 -1.17
C ALA A 29 16.38 15.10 -0.32
N ARG A 30 17.28 15.97 -0.79
CA ARG A 30 17.65 17.22 -0.09
C ARG A 30 16.47 18.20 0.00
N LYS A 31 15.65 18.30 -1.03
CA LYS A 31 14.44 19.13 -1.04
C LYS A 31 13.47 18.67 0.05
N ILE A 32 13.18 17.37 0.10
CA ILE A 32 12.33 16.76 1.13
C ILE A 32 12.94 16.95 2.53
N ALA A 33 14.23 16.65 2.70
CA ALA A 33 14.93 16.80 3.97
C ALA A 33 14.87 18.23 4.52
N LYS A 34 14.96 19.24 3.64
CA LYS A 34 14.84 20.65 4.02
C LYS A 34 13.44 20.96 4.57
N VAL A 35 12.37 20.46 3.95
CA VAL A 35 10.99 20.69 4.42
C VAL A 35 10.75 19.94 5.72
N LEU A 36 11.29 18.73 5.87
CA LEU A 36 11.25 17.96 7.12
C LEU A 36 12.16 18.55 8.22
N LYS A 37 12.88 19.65 7.93
CA LYS A 37 13.80 20.33 8.87
C LYS A 37 14.90 19.41 9.41
N LEU A 38 15.35 18.45 8.61
CA LEU A 38 16.46 17.59 8.96
C LEU A 38 17.76 18.38 8.98
N ASN A 39 18.61 18.12 9.97
CA ASN A 39 19.95 18.72 10.02
C ASN A 39 20.89 18.09 8.98
N ASN A 40 22.13 18.57 8.88
CA ASN A 40 23.08 18.11 7.88
C ASN A 40 23.43 16.62 8.03
N GLN A 41 23.55 16.12 9.25
CA GLN A 41 23.84 14.70 9.51
C GLN A 41 22.67 13.82 9.10
N GLN A 42 21.45 14.20 9.48
CA GLN A 42 20.23 13.52 9.11
C GLN A 42 19.97 13.55 7.60
N THR A 43 20.24 14.68 6.93
CA THR A 43 20.14 14.78 5.48
C THR A 43 21.10 13.84 4.76
N LYS A 44 22.32 13.66 5.29
CA LYS A 44 23.29 12.68 4.76
C LYS A 44 22.79 11.23 4.92
N GLN A 45 22.03 10.92 5.96
CA GLN A 45 21.41 9.60 6.18
C GLN A 45 20.17 9.44 5.30
N PHE A 46 19.31 10.48 5.24
CA PHE A 46 18.06 10.45 4.48
C PHE A 46 18.28 10.24 2.98
N THR A 47 19.33 10.84 2.41
CA THR A 47 19.58 10.78 0.97
C THR A 47 19.76 9.35 0.44
N PRO A 48 20.65 8.50 0.98
CA PRO A 48 20.73 7.09 0.56
C PRO A 48 19.49 6.30 0.93
N MET A 49 18.88 6.53 2.09
CA MET A 49 17.64 5.87 2.49
C MET A 49 16.53 6.11 1.48
N PHE A 50 16.28 7.35 1.08
CA PHE A 50 15.29 7.72 0.07
C PHE A 50 15.55 7.01 -1.27
N LYS A 51 16.80 6.98 -1.73
CA LYS A 51 17.18 6.29 -2.97
C LYS A 51 16.94 4.78 -2.88
N ASN A 52 17.35 4.16 -1.78
CA ASN A 52 17.18 2.72 -1.56
C ASN A 52 15.70 2.31 -1.45
N LEU A 53 14.86 3.13 -0.81
CA LEU A 53 13.41 2.90 -0.76
C LEU A 53 12.79 2.95 -2.16
N MET A 54 13.20 3.90 -2.99
CA MET A 54 12.74 3.98 -4.37
C MET A 54 13.26 2.84 -5.23
N GLN A 55 14.51 2.42 -5.03
CA GLN A 55 15.06 1.25 -5.70
C GLN A 55 14.28 -0.01 -5.32
N LEU A 56 14.02 -0.22 -4.03
CA LEU A 56 13.19 -1.31 -3.52
C LEU A 56 11.79 -1.28 -4.16
N PHE A 57 11.16 -0.10 -4.23
CA PHE A 57 9.85 0.08 -4.84
C PHE A 57 9.80 -0.43 -6.28
N ILE A 58 10.82 -0.09 -7.07
CA ILE A 58 10.90 -0.47 -8.49
C ILE A 58 11.29 -1.96 -8.62
N GLU A 59 12.34 -2.40 -7.93
CA GLU A 59 12.89 -3.77 -8.09
C GLU A 59 11.94 -4.87 -7.59
N LYS A 60 11.11 -4.55 -6.60
CA LYS A 60 10.17 -5.50 -6.00
C LYS A 60 8.72 -5.30 -6.46
N ASP A 61 8.51 -4.48 -7.50
CA ASP A 61 7.17 -4.22 -8.06
C ASP A 61 6.16 -3.80 -6.99
N LEU A 62 6.54 -2.83 -6.16
CA LEU A 62 5.64 -2.37 -5.12
C LEU A 62 4.57 -1.44 -5.69
N SER A 63 3.36 -1.55 -5.21
CA SER A 63 2.26 -0.60 -5.48
C SER A 63 2.12 0.45 -4.37
N LEU A 64 2.65 0.15 -3.17
CA LEU A 64 2.72 1.05 -2.03
C LEU A 64 3.97 0.76 -1.20
N LEU A 65 4.63 1.82 -0.76
CA LEU A 65 5.66 1.78 0.27
C LEU A 65 5.44 2.98 1.19
N GLU A 66 5.03 2.73 2.41
CA GLU A 66 4.80 3.74 3.44
C GLU A 66 5.73 3.50 4.62
N ILE A 67 6.39 4.56 5.08
CA ILE A 67 7.18 4.57 6.32
C ILE A 67 6.46 5.50 7.30
N ASN A 68 5.86 4.93 8.35
CA ASN A 68 5.07 5.71 9.29
C ASN A 68 5.07 5.09 10.69
N PRO A 69 5.78 5.72 11.64
CA PRO A 69 6.54 6.96 11.47
C PRO A 69 8.01 6.72 11.06
N LEU A 70 8.61 7.73 10.42
CA LEU A 70 10.04 7.91 10.36
C LEU A 70 10.45 8.75 11.58
N VAL A 71 11.28 8.20 12.46
CA VAL A 71 11.65 8.83 13.73
C VAL A 71 13.13 9.21 13.78
N ILE A 72 13.45 10.18 14.62
CA ILE A 72 14.83 10.54 14.96
C ILE A 72 15.09 9.98 16.37
N THR A 73 16.05 9.07 16.47
CA THR A 73 16.45 8.49 17.76
C THR A 73 17.14 9.51 18.64
N SER A 74 17.32 9.21 19.93
CA SER A 74 18.09 10.04 20.87
C SER A 74 19.55 10.25 20.42
N GLY A 75 20.12 9.32 19.65
CA GLY A 75 21.44 9.44 19.04
C GLY A 75 21.48 10.24 17.75
N GLY A 76 20.34 10.83 17.31
CA GLY A 76 20.26 11.64 16.09
C GLY A 76 20.18 10.84 14.78
N LEU A 77 19.96 9.52 14.86
CA LEU A 77 19.83 8.65 13.69
C LEU A 77 18.38 8.61 13.22
N LEU A 78 18.19 8.56 11.90
CA LEU A 78 16.88 8.27 11.30
C LEU A 78 16.60 6.78 11.42
N HIS A 79 15.36 6.46 11.81
CA HIS A 79 14.91 5.09 11.95
C HIS A 79 13.49 4.94 11.40
N CYS A 80 13.30 3.98 10.49
CA CYS A 80 11.98 3.56 10.04
C CYS A 80 11.38 2.67 11.13
N LEU A 81 10.42 3.18 11.88
CA LEU A 81 9.85 2.44 13.01
C LEU A 81 8.88 1.37 12.52
N ASP A 82 8.09 1.70 11.51
CA ASP A 82 7.16 0.81 10.86
C ASP A 82 7.14 1.05 9.36
N ALA A 83 6.82 0.00 8.60
CA ALA A 83 6.71 0.03 7.16
C ALA A 83 5.49 -0.75 6.68
N LYS A 84 4.68 -0.12 5.83
CA LYS A 84 3.61 -0.81 5.10
C LYS A 84 4.03 -0.95 3.65
N ILE A 85 4.02 -2.17 3.16
CA ILE A 85 4.46 -2.51 1.81
C ILE A 85 3.38 -3.33 1.14
N ASN A 86 2.91 -2.87 -0.04
CA ASN A 86 2.04 -3.65 -0.90
C ASN A 86 2.79 -3.96 -2.20
N ILE A 87 2.73 -5.20 -2.61
CA ILE A 87 3.31 -5.68 -3.86
C ILE A 87 2.21 -5.70 -4.92
N ASP A 88 2.55 -5.37 -6.17
CA ASP A 88 1.62 -5.53 -7.27
C ASP A 88 1.36 -7.03 -7.50
N SER A 89 0.13 -7.46 -7.24
CA SER A 89 -0.28 -8.86 -7.42
C SER A 89 -0.11 -9.36 -8.87
N ASN A 90 -0.20 -8.44 -9.84
CA ASN A 90 0.04 -8.78 -11.25
C ASN A 90 1.52 -9.05 -11.56
N ALA A 91 2.43 -8.62 -10.69
CA ALA A 91 3.85 -8.81 -10.86
C ALA A 91 4.43 -9.97 -10.01
N ILE A 92 3.64 -10.58 -9.14
CA ILE A 92 4.11 -11.60 -8.19
C ILE A 92 4.75 -12.82 -8.89
N TYR A 93 4.33 -13.13 -10.12
CA TYR A 93 4.89 -14.23 -10.90
C TYR A 93 6.39 -14.08 -11.18
N ARG A 94 6.92 -12.85 -11.18
CA ARG A 94 8.34 -12.55 -11.37
C ARG A 94 9.08 -12.22 -10.06
N GLN A 95 8.42 -12.37 -8.93
CA GLN A 95 8.95 -12.14 -7.58
C GLN A 95 8.83 -13.42 -6.72
N PRO A 96 9.45 -14.55 -7.11
CA PRO A 96 9.26 -15.84 -6.44
C PRO A 96 9.65 -15.80 -4.97
N GLU A 97 10.73 -15.09 -4.60
CA GLU A 97 11.16 -14.95 -3.21
C GLU A 97 10.10 -14.27 -2.34
N ILE A 98 9.33 -13.32 -2.92
CA ILE A 98 8.26 -12.64 -2.21
C ILE A 98 7.03 -13.54 -2.14
N ALA A 99 6.71 -14.26 -3.22
CA ALA A 99 5.63 -15.23 -3.22
C ALA A 99 5.82 -16.30 -2.14
N ASP A 100 7.05 -16.76 -1.92
CA ASP A 100 7.43 -17.75 -0.90
C ASP A 100 7.29 -17.19 0.55
N MET A 101 7.25 -15.88 0.72
CA MET A 101 7.02 -15.24 2.04
C MET A 101 5.54 -15.19 2.44
N HIS A 102 4.64 -15.57 1.52
CA HIS A 102 3.21 -15.57 1.79
C HIS A 102 2.86 -16.54 2.93
N ASP A 103 2.20 -16.02 3.96
CA ASP A 103 1.76 -16.80 5.12
C ASP A 103 0.22 -16.87 5.17
N PRO A 104 -0.39 -17.95 4.68
CA PRO A 104 -1.84 -18.09 4.67
C PRO A 104 -2.47 -18.08 6.07
N SER A 105 -1.69 -18.30 7.14
CA SER A 105 -2.20 -18.27 8.51
C SER A 105 -2.61 -16.88 8.99
N GLN A 106 -2.14 -15.84 8.29
CA GLN A 106 -2.45 -14.44 8.59
C GLN A 106 -3.71 -13.94 7.86
N GLU A 107 -4.27 -14.74 6.96
CA GLU A 107 -5.45 -14.39 6.16
C GLU A 107 -6.75 -14.93 6.76
N ASP A 108 -7.88 -14.37 6.34
CA ASP A 108 -9.18 -14.98 6.62
C ASP A 108 -9.22 -16.37 5.96
N PRO A 109 -9.53 -17.44 6.70
CA PRO A 109 -9.56 -18.80 6.15
C PRO A 109 -10.46 -18.95 4.91
N ARG A 110 -11.53 -18.13 4.81
CA ARG A 110 -12.46 -18.13 3.67
C ARG A 110 -11.82 -17.50 2.44
N GLU A 111 -11.04 -16.43 2.62
CA GLU A 111 -10.30 -15.75 1.54
C GLU A 111 -9.19 -16.66 1.02
N SER A 112 -8.45 -17.29 1.93
CA SER A 112 -7.41 -18.26 1.60
C SER A 112 -7.97 -19.51 0.87
N GLU A 113 -9.13 -20.00 1.26
CA GLU A 113 -9.78 -21.13 0.57
C GLU A 113 -10.31 -20.74 -0.82
N ALA A 114 -10.87 -19.54 -0.96
CA ALA A 114 -11.30 -19.01 -2.24
C ALA A 114 -10.13 -18.82 -3.21
N ALA A 115 -9.01 -18.32 -2.73
CA ALA A 115 -7.80 -18.11 -3.54
C ALA A 115 -7.27 -19.42 -4.15
N LYS A 116 -7.39 -20.56 -3.45
CA LYS A 116 -7.01 -21.88 -4.00
C LYS A 116 -7.84 -22.29 -5.23
N ASN A 117 -9.00 -21.68 -5.40
CA ASN A 117 -9.91 -21.93 -6.52
C ASN A 117 -9.97 -20.76 -7.51
N ASP A 118 -8.95 -19.92 -7.53
CA ASP A 118 -8.85 -18.72 -8.39
C ASP A 118 -10.04 -17.77 -8.24
N LEU A 119 -10.63 -17.70 -7.04
CA LEU A 119 -11.73 -16.80 -6.72
C LEU A 119 -11.18 -15.59 -5.94
N SER A 120 -11.55 -14.38 -6.37
CA SER A 120 -11.38 -13.18 -5.54
C SER A 120 -12.53 -13.10 -4.54
N TYR A 121 -12.23 -13.23 -3.26
CA TYR A 121 -13.21 -13.21 -2.17
C TYR A 121 -12.79 -12.23 -1.10
N VAL A 122 -13.72 -11.39 -0.68
CA VAL A 122 -13.55 -10.51 0.49
C VAL A 122 -14.72 -10.77 1.44
N SER A 123 -14.40 -11.06 2.69
CA SER A 123 -15.40 -11.25 3.75
C SER A 123 -15.89 -9.91 4.27
N LEU A 124 -17.20 -9.77 4.44
CA LEU A 124 -17.87 -8.59 4.99
C LEU A 124 -18.83 -9.00 6.12
N ASP A 125 -19.19 -8.03 6.97
CA ASP A 125 -20.09 -8.22 8.10
C ASP A 125 -21.55 -8.01 7.68
N GLY A 126 -22.08 -8.91 6.87
CA GLY A 126 -23.43 -8.81 6.37
C GLY A 126 -24.22 -10.13 6.46
N ASN A 127 -25.43 -10.11 5.88
CA ASN A 127 -26.36 -11.24 5.91
C ASN A 127 -26.79 -11.71 4.51
N ILE A 128 -26.32 -11.05 3.45
CA ILE A 128 -26.63 -11.39 2.06
C ILE A 128 -25.33 -11.69 1.32
N GLY A 129 -25.13 -12.97 0.96
CA GLY A 129 -24.00 -13.39 0.14
C GLY A 129 -24.23 -13.04 -1.33
N CYS A 130 -23.17 -12.63 -2.02
CA CYS A 130 -23.21 -12.38 -3.46
C CYS A 130 -21.98 -12.96 -4.16
N MET A 131 -22.18 -13.48 -5.37
CA MET A 131 -21.13 -13.96 -6.27
C MET A 131 -21.45 -13.49 -7.68
N VAL A 132 -20.51 -12.82 -8.30
CA VAL A 132 -20.68 -12.19 -9.62
C VAL A 132 -19.40 -12.34 -10.46
N ASN A 133 -19.54 -12.18 -11.76
CA ASN A 133 -18.45 -12.30 -12.72
C ASN A 133 -17.96 -10.95 -13.26
N GLY A 134 -17.78 -9.98 -12.39
CA GLY A 134 -17.23 -8.69 -12.80
C GLY A 134 -17.35 -7.62 -11.73
N ALA A 135 -16.30 -6.81 -11.59
CA ALA A 135 -16.19 -5.83 -10.52
C ALA A 135 -17.31 -4.76 -10.57
N GLY A 136 -17.70 -4.29 -11.75
CA GLY A 136 -18.79 -3.33 -11.89
C GLY A 136 -20.13 -3.90 -11.46
N LEU A 137 -20.43 -5.16 -11.82
CA LEU A 137 -21.64 -5.84 -11.38
C LEU A 137 -21.63 -6.08 -9.87
N ALA A 138 -20.45 -6.43 -9.30
CA ALA A 138 -20.30 -6.61 -7.88
C ALA A 138 -20.64 -5.34 -7.09
N MET A 139 -20.06 -4.20 -7.48
CA MET A 139 -20.32 -2.92 -6.85
C MET A 139 -21.79 -2.52 -6.95
N GLY A 140 -22.39 -2.63 -8.15
CA GLY A 140 -23.83 -2.36 -8.36
C GLY A 140 -24.74 -3.28 -7.55
N THR A 141 -24.37 -4.56 -7.38
CA THR A 141 -25.10 -5.50 -6.52
C THR A 141 -25.02 -5.09 -5.07
N MET A 142 -23.84 -4.74 -4.57
CA MET A 142 -23.67 -4.29 -3.19
C MET A 142 -24.42 -2.99 -2.90
N ASP A 143 -24.40 -2.04 -3.82
CA ASP A 143 -25.17 -0.79 -3.72
C ASP A 143 -26.67 -1.05 -3.68
N THR A 144 -27.16 -1.99 -4.50
CA THR A 144 -28.56 -2.39 -4.52
C THR A 144 -28.95 -3.06 -3.20
N ILE A 145 -28.13 -3.97 -2.67
CA ILE A 145 -28.38 -4.59 -1.38
C ILE A 145 -28.50 -3.53 -0.28
N LYS A 146 -27.58 -2.57 -0.24
CA LYS A 146 -27.62 -1.48 0.73
C LYS A 146 -28.81 -0.55 0.54
N TYR A 147 -29.17 -0.24 -0.71
CA TYR A 147 -30.34 0.59 -1.01
C TYR A 147 -31.65 0.01 -0.46
N PHE A 148 -31.80 -1.30 -0.50
CA PHE A 148 -32.96 -2.00 0.07
C PHE A 148 -32.79 -2.37 1.57
N GLY A 149 -31.80 -1.80 2.26
CA GLY A 149 -31.61 -1.98 3.69
C GLY A 149 -30.94 -3.29 4.11
N GLY A 150 -30.41 -4.05 3.16
CA GLY A 150 -29.62 -5.23 3.42
C GLY A 150 -28.13 -4.93 3.67
N ASN A 151 -27.40 -5.92 4.15
CA ASN A 151 -25.97 -5.83 4.32
C ASN A 151 -25.26 -6.95 3.55
N PRO A 152 -24.32 -6.64 2.62
CA PRO A 152 -23.57 -7.66 1.91
C PRO A 152 -22.64 -8.40 2.90
N ALA A 153 -22.63 -9.73 2.82
CA ALA A 153 -21.81 -10.61 3.65
C ALA A 153 -20.46 -10.93 3.02
N ASN A 154 -20.33 -10.72 1.72
CA ASN A 154 -19.08 -10.90 0.98
C ASN A 154 -19.10 -10.12 -0.32
N LEU A 155 -17.90 -9.92 -0.87
CA LEU A 155 -17.65 -9.59 -2.27
C LEU A 155 -16.92 -10.77 -2.89
N SER A 156 -17.57 -11.46 -3.83
CA SER A 156 -16.97 -12.60 -4.52
C SER A 156 -17.01 -12.40 -6.02
N LEU A 157 -15.85 -12.53 -6.66
CA LEU A 157 -15.68 -12.40 -8.11
C LEU A 157 -15.14 -13.71 -8.67
N ILE A 158 -15.78 -14.16 -9.74
CA ILE A 158 -15.29 -15.28 -10.56
C ILE A 158 -14.57 -14.67 -11.76
N HIS A 159 -13.31 -15.03 -11.94
CA HIS A 159 -12.58 -14.70 -13.16
C HIS A 159 -12.92 -15.76 -14.21
N ILE A 160 -13.52 -15.30 -15.30
CA ILE A 160 -13.80 -16.13 -16.48
C ILE A 160 -12.73 -15.82 -17.52
#